data_899bccd60fe4b341de7918d4c3cc2520
#
_entry.id   899bccd60fe4b341de7918d4c3cc2520
#
_cell.length_a   1.000
_cell.length_b   1.000
_cell.length_c   1.000
_cell.angle_alpha   90.00
_cell.angle_beta   90.00
_cell.angle_gamma   90.00
#
_symmetry.space_group_name_H-M   'P 1'
#
loop_
_entity.id
_entity.type
_entity.pdbx_description
1 polymer ?
#
loop_
_entity_poly.entity_id
_entity_poly.type
_entity_poly.pdbx_seq_one_letter_code
_entity_poly.pdbx_strand_id
1 'polypeptide(L)'
;MKTEQIIYLSDIAKTNSITQTAQRFFISQQALSTTIKKLEEEFNATFLKRTNKGVVLTEAGEYFLERSKGILDTYFQMKDDLLFAGLTPPPDLSTGEIHIFCHARILAILLIDILEQFTKRYPFIKIVLNEKENIDIIEGVRRRECDLGLIFAPDFLLHQMEEQRESVTYVVPKQIKMEILFSDKFIVCCSKQSPLADMECVSTEDLDNVPMVLFDSNPAILNQDLDKADYEGTRYYSGNAQFHREMLLKNLAASCITSFEFRKLYLKDKNLTAVKMRNSMTSNITLVTDTERKAAPQTELFIEMLKNYDFYRV
;
A
#
# COMPACT_ATOMS: atom_id res chain seq x y z
N MET A 1 29.60 7.63 -3.12
CA MET A 1 28.21 7.13 -3.15
C MET A 1 27.71 6.88 -1.74
N LYS A 2 26.48 7.32 -1.43
CA LYS A 2 25.78 7.05 -0.16
C LYS A 2 24.54 6.21 -0.44
N THR A 3 24.16 5.35 0.50
CA THR A 3 22.94 4.51 0.38
C THR A 3 21.66 5.33 0.19
N GLU A 4 21.56 6.49 0.86
CA GLU A 4 20.46 7.44 0.70
C GLU A 4 20.28 7.89 -0.76
N GLN A 5 21.37 8.10 -1.51
CA GLN A 5 21.32 8.51 -2.91
C GLN A 5 20.66 7.44 -3.80
N ILE A 6 20.94 6.17 -3.51
CA ILE A 6 20.33 5.05 -4.23
C ILE A 6 18.84 4.98 -3.90
N ILE A 7 18.48 5.12 -2.62
CA ILE A 7 17.09 5.11 -2.16
C ILE A 7 16.30 6.24 -2.83
N TYR A 8 16.84 7.46 -2.85
CA TYR A 8 16.20 8.60 -3.49
C TYR A 8 16.00 8.38 -5.01
N LEU A 9 17.03 7.88 -5.70
CA LEU A 9 16.92 7.60 -7.13
C LEU A 9 15.86 6.51 -7.41
N SER A 10 15.80 5.49 -6.57
CA SER A 10 14.80 4.43 -6.66
C SER A 10 13.37 4.96 -6.46
N ASP A 11 13.17 5.89 -5.51
CA ASP A 11 11.85 6.49 -5.27
C ASP A 11 11.46 7.46 -6.40
N ILE A 12 12.40 8.24 -6.95
CA ILE A 12 12.15 9.08 -8.13
C ILE A 12 11.72 8.22 -9.32
N ALA A 13 12.33 7.05 -9.51
CA ALA A 13 11.94 6.13 -10.56
C ALA A 13 10.50 5.59 -10.41
N LYS A 14 10.03 5.42 -9.16
CA LYS A 14 8.65 4.98 -8.86
C LYS A 14 7.64 6.11 -9.03
N THR A 15 7.96 7.30 -8.55
CA THR A 15 7.04 8.45 -8.53
C THR A 15 7.03 9.27 -9.81
N ASN A 16 8.08 9.13 -10.64
CA ASN A 16 8.37 9.99 -11.80
C ASN A 16 8.42 11.49 -11.44
N SER A 17 8.68 11.82 -10.16
CA SER A 17 8.59 13.18 -9.61
C SER A 17 9.61 13.44 -8.51
N ILE A 18 10.54 14.36 -8.77
CA ILE A 18 11.49 14.83 -7.74
C ILE A 18 10.75 15.52 -6.59
N THR A 19 9.68 16.26 -6.88
CA THR A 19 8.91 16.99 -5.87
C THR A 19 8.20 16.03 -4.90
N GLN A 20 7.54 15.01 -5.43
CA GLN A 20 6.86 14.00 -4.60
C GLN A 20 7.86 13.20 -3.77
N THR A 21 8.98 12.78 -4.35
CA THR A 21 10.04 12.10 -3.61
C THR A 21 10.60 13.00 -2.51
N ALA A 22 10.87 14.28 -2.78
CA ALA A 22 11.37 15.22 -1.76
C ALA A 22 10.39 15.36 -0.59
N GLN A 23 9.09 15.45 -0.87
CA GLN A 23 8.05 15.49 0.15
C GLN A 23 8.03 14.21 1.01
N ARG A 24 8.14 13.04 0.38
CA ARG A 24 8.15 11.73 1.08
C ARG A 24 9.34 11.58 2.03
N PHE A 25 10.50 12.14 1.66
CA PHE A 25 11.69 12.09 2.49
C PHE A 25 11.90 13.33 3.37
N PHE A 26 10.92 14.23 3.44
CA PHE A 26 10.96 15.46 4.26
C PHE A 26 12.18 16.35 4.00
N ILE A 27 12.61 16.43 2.74
CA ILE A 27 13.70 17.30 2.29
C ILE A 27 13.22 18.27 1.22
N SER A 28 13.97 19.36 1.00
CA SER A 28 13.64 20.26 -0.10
C SER A 28 13.92 19.62 -1.46
N GLN A 29 13.11 19.97 -2.47
CA GLN A 29 13.34 19.52 -3.85
C GLN A 29 14.75 19.90 -4.33
N GLN A 30 15.26 21.04 -3.92
CA GLN A 30 16.59 21.53 -4.27
C GLN A 30 17.69 20.65 -3.66
N ALA A 31 17.53 20.24 -2.40
CA ALA A 31 18.46 19.33 -1.73
C ALA A 31 18.48 17.95 -2.42
N LEU A 32 17.30 17.40 -2.75
CA LEU A 32 17.20 16.15 -3.47
C LEU A 32 17.86 16.23 -4.84
N SER A 33 17.54 17.26 -5.63
CA SER A 33 18.15 17.45 -6.96
C SER A 33 19.67 17.56 -6.89
N THR A 34 20.20 18.30 -5.90
CA THR A 34 21.64 18.41 -5.68
C THR A 34 22.26 17.06 -5.31
N THR A 35 21.56 16.26 -4.51
CA THR A 35 22.04 14.95 -4.08
C THR A 35 22.12 13.98 -5.25
N ILE A 36 21.12 13.97 -6.14
CA ILE A 36 21.14 13.16 -7.35
C ILE A 36 22.23 13.64 -8.31
N LYS A 37 22.36 14.96 -8.52
CA LYS A 37 23.40 15.51 -9.38
C LYS A 37 24.82 15.11 -8.92
N LYS A 38 25.09 15.13 -7.61
CA LYS A 38 26.37 14.64 -7.08
C LYS A 38 26.61 13.16 -7.37
N LEU A 39 25.56 12.35 -7.34
CA LEU A 39 25.64 10.93 -7.70
C LEU A 39 25.97 10.78 -9.20
N GLU A 40 25.31 11.51 -10.07
CA GLU A 40 25.56 11.52 -11.51
C GLU A 40 26.99 11.98 -11.84
N GLU A 41 27.47 13.02 -11.16
CA GLU A 41 28.86 13.52 -11.27
C GLU A 41 29.89 12.46 -10.84
N GLU A 42 29.63 11.76 -9.72
CA GLU A 42 30.52 10.70 -9.21
C GLU A 42 30.71 9.54 -10.21
N PHE A 43 29.61 9.17 -10.92
CA PHE A 43 29.65 8.10 -11.91
C PHE A 43 29.87 8.58 -13.34
N ASN A 44 30.02 9.90 -13.53
CA ASN A 44 30.12 10.53 -14.84
C ASN A 44 29.03 10.05 -15.82
N ALA A 45 27.79 9.94 -15.30
CA ALA A 45 26.64 9.44 -16.03
C ALA A 45 25.39 10.23 -15.64
N THR A 46 24.45 10.38 -16.57
CA THR A 46 23.14 10.98 -16.31
C THR A 46 22.14 9.87 -16.04
N PHE A 47 21.53 9.86 -14.84
CA PHE A 47 20.57 8.84 -14.45
C PHE A 47 19.11 9.25 -14.67
N LEU A 48 18.86 10.55 -14.71
CA LEU A 48 17.51 11.10 -14.86
C LEU A 48 17.41 11.99 -16.12
N LYS A 49 16.29 11.87 -16.83
CA LYS A 49 15.92 12.78 -17.90
C LYS A 49 14.53 13.37 -17.68
N ARG A 50 14.35 14.63 -18.04
CA ARG A 50 13.04 15.30 -17.98
C ARG A 50 12.24 14.98 -19.23
N THR A 51 10.95 14.72 -19.04
CA THR A 51 9.97 14.50 -20.10
C THR A 51 8.73 15.35 -19.85
N ASN A 52 7.83 15.42 -20.82
CA ASN A 52 6.54 16.10 -20.67
C ASN A 52 5.63 15.46 -19.60
N LYS A 53 5.97 14.24 -19.13
CA LYS A 53 5.21 13.48 -18.11
C LYS A 53 5.94 13.42 -16.75
N GLY A 54 7.00 14.19 -16.58
CA GLY A 54 7.82 14.20 -15.37
C GLY A 54 9.27 13.78 -15.61
N VAL A 55 9.88 13.18 -14.60
CA VAL A 55 11.28 12.72 -14.63
C VAL A 55 11.32 11.22 -14.75
N VAL A 56 12.09 10.69 -15.69
CA VAL A 56 12.25 9.24 -15.89
C VAL A 56 13.72 8.86 -15.88
N LEU A 57 14.02 7.60 -15.63
CA LEU A 57 15.37 7.06 -15.73
C LEU A 57 15.88 7.10 -17.17
N THR A 58 17.19 7.26 -17.32
CA THR A 58 17.93 6.92 -18.53
C THR A 58 18.30 5.43 -18.51
N GLU A 59 18.82 4.89 -19.60
CA GLU A 59 19.36 3.53 -19.65
C GLU A 59 20.46 3.33 -18.59
N ALA A 60 21.33 4.33 -18.41
CA ALA A 60 22.36 4.32 -17.37
C ALA A 60 21.72 4.33 -15.95
N GLY A 61 20.62 5.05 -15.74
CA GLY A 61 19.88 5.08 -14.49
C GLY A 61 19.21 3.74 -14.16
N GLU A 62 18.62 3.08 -15.15
CA GLU A 62 18.04 1.74 -15.00
C GLU A 62 19.11 0.72 -14.63
N TYR A 63 20.21 0.70 -15.39
CA TYR A 63 21.35 -0.17 -15.11
C TYR A 63 21.94 0.07 -13.71
N PHE A 64 22.12 1.34 -13.33
CA PHE A 64 22.63 1.70 -12.02
C PHE A 64 21.72 1.19 -10.90
N LEU A 65 20.40 1.40 -10.99
CA LEU A 65 19.46 0.92 -9.98
C LEU A 65 19.41 -0.61 -9.88
N GLU A 66 19.44 -1.30 -11.02
CA GLU A 66 19.47 -2.76 -11.04
C GLU A 66 20.68 -3.31 -10.28
N ARG A 67 21.87 -2.75 -10.52
CA ARG A 67 23.10 -3.15 -9.85
C ARG A 67 23.15 -2.71 -8.39
N SER A 68 22.56 -1.59 -8.07
CA SER A 68 22.55 -1.02 -6.72
C SER A 68 21.63 -1.79 -5.75
N LYS A 69 20.67 -2.58 -6.23
CA LYS A 69 19.80 -3.41 -5.38
C LYS A 69 20.63 -4.33 -4.48
N GLY A 70 21.58 -5.07 -5.04
CA GLY A 70 22.46 -5.96 -4.26
C GLY A 70 23.31 -5.22 -3.22
N ILE A 71 23.70 -3.98 -3.50
CA ILE A 71 24.46 -3.14 -2.55
C ILE A 71 23.56 -2.76 -1.36
N LEU A 72 22.33 -2.34 -1.62
CA LEU A 72 21.35 -2.02 -0.57
C LEU A 72 21.03 -3.26 0.27
N ASP A 73 20.76 -4.39 -0.37
CA ASP A 73 20.47 -5.65 0.32
C ASP A 73 21.64 -6.05 1.25
N THR A 74 22.88 -6.00 0.74
CA THR A 74 24.08 -6.28 1.53
C THR A 74 24.25 -5.28 2.67
N TYR A 75 24.01 -4.00 2.45
CA TYR A 75 24.12 -2.96 3.48
C TYR A 75 23.12 -3.19 4.60
N PHE A 76 21.88 -3.49 4.28
CA PHE A 76 20.85 -3.77 5.30
C PHE A 76 21.15 -5.09 6.01
N GLN A 77 21.56 -6.13 5.27
CA GLN A 77 21.94 -7.40 5.86
C GLN A 77 23.14 -7.24 6.84
N MET A 78 24.15 -6.45 6.47
CA MET A 78 25.28 -6.17 7.37
C MET A 78 24.83 -5.45 8.65
N LYS A 79 23.91 -4.49 8.55
CA LYS A 79 23.33 -3.84 9.73
C LYS A 79 22.63 -4.85 10.64
N ASP A 80 21.92 -5.79 10.04
CA ASP A 80 21.21 -6.85 10.75
C ASP A 80 22.16 -7.82 11.39
N ASP A 81 23.19 -8.25 10.64
CA ASP A 81 24.22 -9.19 11.14
C ASP A 81 24.97 -8.59 12.35
N LEU A 82 25.28 -7.30 12.32
CA LEU A 82 25.90 -6.60 13.46
C LEU A 82 24.97 -6.57 14.69
N LEU A 83 23.66 -6.38 14.48
CA LEU A 83 22.67 -6.44 15.54
C LEU A 83 22.53 -7.87 16.10
N PHE A 84 22.43 -8.87 15.23
CA PHE A 84 22.32 -10.29 15.60
C PHE A 84 23.60 -10.84 16.28
N ALA A 85 24.76 -10.35 15.86
CA ALA A 85 26.04 -10.72 16.49
C ALA A 85 26.26 -10.05 17.86
N GLY A 86 25.33 -9.19 18.31
CA GLY A 86 25.49 -8.44 19.56
C GLY A 86 26.65 -7.43 19.55
N LEU A 87 27.16 -7.09 18.36
CA LEU A 87 28.28 -6.16 18.16
C LEU A 87 27.82 -4.69 18.18
N THR A 88 26.54 -4.44 17.96
CA THR A 88 25.90 -3.17 18.28
C THR A 88 24.88 -3.42 19.40
N PRO A 89 24.85 -2.58 20.45
CA PRO A 89 23.80 -2.73 21.45
C PRO A 89 22.47 -2.62 20.72
N PRO A 90 21.54 -3.59 20.88
CA PRO A 90 20.19 -3.37 20.43
C PRO A 90 19.70 -2.10 21.13
N PRO A 91 18.99 -1.21 20.47
CA PRO A 91 18.02 -0.43 21.20
C PRO A 91 17.25 -1.46 22.01
N ASP A 92 16.79 -1.15 23.21
CA ASP A 92 16.17 -2.09 24.18
C ASP A 92 14.92 -2.81 23.58
N LEU A 93 15.16 -3.58 22.51
CA LEU A 93 14.23 -4.18 21.55
C LEU A 93 14.11 -5.68 21.72
N SER A 94 14.78 -6.22 22.75
CA SER A 94 14.81 -7.67 22.98
C SER A 94 13.44 -8.23 23.37
N THR A 95 12.51 -7.38 23.79
CA THR A 95 11.13 -7.76 24.14
C THR A 95 10.21 -6.54 23.93
N GLY A 96 9.02 -6.79 23.44
CA GLY A 96 8.03 -5.72 23.27
C GLY A 96 6.75 -6.26 22.64
N GLU A 97 5.75 -5.41 22.62
CA GLU A 97 4.48 -5.73 21.98
C GLU A 97 4.11 -4.59 21.03
N ILE A 98 3.58 -4.92 19.87
CA ILE A 98 3.05 -3.98 18.89
C ILE A 98 1.59 -4.34 18.67
N HIS A 99 0.69 -3.40 18.95
CA HIS A 99 -0.73 -3.52 18.67
C HIS A 99 -1.06 -2.83 17.36
N ILE A 100 -1.59 -3.58 16.41
CA ILE A 100 -1.93 -3.10 15.07
C ILE A 100 -3.42 -3.30 14.83
N PHE A 101 -4.12 -2.23 14.51
CA PHE A 101 -5.47 -2.34 13.95
C PHE A 101 -5.38 -2.25 12.44
N CYS A 102 -6.00 -3.16 11.73
CA CYS A 102 -5.91 -3.19 10.28
C CYS A 102 -7.23 -3.60 9.63
N HIS A 103 -7.47 -3.06 8.43
CA HIS A 103 -8.59 -3.48 7.60
C HIS A 103 -8.33 -4.90 7.05
N ALA A 104 -9.39 -5.73 6.96
CA ALA A 104 -9.32 -7.13 6.53
C ALA A 104 -8.54 -7.33 5.22
N ARG A 105 -8.74 -6.45 4.24
CA ARG A 105 -8.04 -6.52 2.94
C ARG A 105 -6.53 -6.41 3.09
N ILE A 106 -6.06 -5.50 3.95
CA ILE A 106 -4.61 -5.28 4.17
C ILE A 106 -3.98 -6.49 4.86
N LEU A 107 -4.70 -7.10 5.80
CA LEU A 107 -4.25 -8.32 6.46
C LEU A 107 -3.92 -9.42 5.43
N ALA A 108 -4.81 -9.61 4.46
CA ALA A 108 -4.70 -10.67 3.47
C ALA A 108 -3.60 -10.43 2.42
N ILE A 109 -3.30 -9.17 2.06
CA ILE A 109 -2.45 -8.84 0.90
C ILE A 109 -1.07 -8.31 1.26
N LEU A 110 -0.89 -7.74 2.44
CA LEU A 110 0.33 -7.02 2.81
C LEU A 110 0.98 -7.58 4.07
N LEU A 111 0.20 -7.72 5.15
CA LEU A 111 0.79 -7.97 6.48
C LEU A 111 1.50 -9.32 6.56
N ILE A 112 1.07 -10.34 5.84
CA ILE A 112 1.73 -11.66 5.86
C ILE A 112 3.19 -11.54 5.41
N ASP A 113 3.46 -10.84 4.31
CA ASP A 113 4.81 -10.68 3.78
C ASP A 113 5.71 -9.86 4.72
N ILE A 114 5.14 -8.82 5.33
CA ILE A 114 5.86 -7.96 6.28
C ILE A 114 6.13 -8.71 7.59
N LEU A 115 5.15 -9.43 8.10
CA LEU A 115 5.28 -10.22 9.31
C LEU A 115 6.33 -11.33 9.16
N GLU A 116 6.37 -12.00 8.01
CA GLU A 116 7.41 -12.99 7.73
C GLU A 116 8.82 -12.40 7.85
N GLN A 117 9.03 -11.20 7.28
CA GLN A 117 10.32 -10.53 7.36
C GLN A 117 10.59 -9.98 8.76
N PHE A 118 9.58 -9.35 9.39
CA PHE A 118 9.72 -8.75 10.70
C PHE A 118 9.99 -9.77 11.80
N THR A 119 9.25 -10.89 11.82
CA THR A 119 9.41 -11.93 12.85
C THR A 119 10.70 -12.71 12.70
N LYS A 120 11.23 -12.90 11.49
CA LYS A 120 12.57 -13.44 11.28
C LYS A 120 13.65 -12.55 11.89
N ARG A 121 13.44 -11.24 11.83
CA ARG A 121 14.39 -10.22 12.29
C ARG A 121 14.25 -9.90 13.78
N TYR A 122 13.03 -9.94 14.30
CA TYR A 122 12.67 -9.58 15.68
C TYR A 122 11.78 -10.66 16.31
N PRO A 123 12.33 -11.87 16.57
CA PRO A 123 11.52 -13.03 16.97
C PRO A 123 10.90 -12.93 18.37
N PHE A 124 11.35 -11.99 19.21
CA PHE A 124 10.86 -11.81 20.57
C PHE A 124 9.87 -10.65 20.72
N ILE A 125 9.56 -9.96 19.63
CA ILE A 125 8.51 -8.93 19.63
C ILE A 125 7.16 -9.61 19.39
N LYS A 126 6.25 -9.42 20.32
CA LYS A 126 4.87 -9.89 20.18
C LYS A 126 4.08 -8.92 19.29
N ILE A 127 3.36 -9.43 18.32
CA ILE A 127 2.48 -8.65 17.46
C ILE A 127 1.05 -9.06 17.70
N VAL A 128 0.21 -8.08 18.03
CA VAL A 128 -1.23 -8.25 18.24
C VAL A 128 -1.96 -7.56 17.10
N LEU A 129 -2.65 -8.35 16.29
CA LEU A 129 -3.41 -7.88 15.14
C LEU A 129 -4.90 -7.90 15.48
N ASN A 130 -5.58 -6.80 15.22
CA ASN A 130 -7.03 -6.71 15.33
C ASN A 130 -7.61 -6.19 14.03
N GLU A 131 -8.50 -6.96 13.45
CA GLU A 131 -9.27 -6.58 12.27
C GLU A 131 -10.39 -5.62 12.65
N LYS A 132 -10.48 -4.47 11.98
CA LYS A 132 -11.43 -3.40 12.24
C LYS A 132 -11.79 -2.69 10.95
N GLU A 133 -12.90 -1.95 10.97
CA GLU A 133 -13.28 -1.02 9.91
C GLU A 133 -12.47 0.29 9.99
N ASN A 134 -12.36 1.01 8.87
CA ASN A 134 -11.48 2.17 8.74
C ASN A 134 -11.68 3.22 9.85
N ILE A 135 -12.92 3.55 10.20
CA ILE A 135 -13.24 4.53 11.25
C ILE A 135 -12.79 4.02 12.63
N ASP A 136 -13.05 2.74 12.93
CA ASP A 136 -12.65 2.13 14.19
C ASP A 136 -11.14 2.03 14.34
N ILE A 137 -10.41 1.86 13.21
CA ILE A 137 -8.95 1.89 13.19
C ILE A 137 -8.44 3.27 13.58
N ILE A 138 -8.98 4.33 12.97
CA ILE A 138 -8.59 5.71 13.26
C ILE A 138 -8.90 6.06 14.71
N GLU A 139 -10.09 5.69 15.20
CA GLU A 139 -10.48 5.89 16.60
C GLU A 139 -9.62 5.08 17.57
N GLY A 140 -9.25 3.85 17.21
CA GLY A 140 -8.36 3.01 18.01
C GLY A 140 -6.98 3.64 18.18
N VAL A 141 -6.41 4.20 17.13
CA VAL A 141 -5.15 4.96 17.21
C VAL A 141 -5.33 6.21 18.09
N ARG A 142 -6.42 6.97 17.90
CA ARG A 142 -6.72 8.16 18.70
C ARG A 142 -6.86 7.84 20.19
N ARG A 143 -7.53 6.72 20.52
CA ARG A 143 -7.74 6.27 21.90
C ARG A 143 -6.55 5.52 22.50
N ARG A 144 -5.49 5.33 21.70
CA ARG A 144 -4.29 4.57 22.08
C ARG A 144 -4.58 3.09 22.42
N GLU A 145 -5.59 2.53 21.78
CA GLU A 145 -5.93 1.10 21.87
C GLU A 145 -5.00 0.26 20.98
N CYS A 146 -4.34 0.91 20.02
CA CYS A 146 -3.28 0.33 19.19
C CYS A 146 -2.12 1.33 18.98
N ASP A 147 -1.00 0.84 18.50
CA ASP A 147 0.21 1.64 18.26
C ASP A 147 0.21 2.26 16.88
N LEU A 148 -0.40 1.57 15.91
CA LEU A 148 -0.59 2.05 14.54
C LEU A 148 -1.84 1.42 13.93
N GLY A 149 -2.36 2.09 12.89
CA GLY A 149 -3.48 1.62 12.10
C GLY A 149 -3.11 1.48 10.62
N LEU A 150 -3.76 0.55 9.93
CA LEU A 150 -3.66 0.39 8.49
C LEU A 150 -5.05 0.37 7.88
N ILE A 151 -5.40 1.42 7.13
CA ILE A 151 -6.69 1.55 6.47
C ILE A 151 -6.58 1.35 4.96
N PHE A 152 -7.67 0.87 4.38
CA PHE A 152 -7.83 0.70 2.94
C PHE A 152 -8.95 1.61 2.46
N ALA A 153 -8.62 2.70 1.77
CA ALA A 153 -9.62 3.71 1.42
C ALA A 153 -9.42 4.30 0.01
N PRO A 154 -10.50 4.49 -0.76
CA PRO A 154 -10.46 5.25 -2.00
C PRO A 154 -10.02 6.71 -1.78
N ASP A 155 -9.42 7.33 -2.82
CA ASP A 155 -8.95 8.71 -2.76
C ASP A 155 -10.03 9.69 -2.30
N PHE A 156 -11.26 9.57 -2.84
CA PHE A 156 -12.33 10.48 -2.49
C PHE A 156 -12.68 10.45 -1.01
N LEU A 157 -12.61 9.26 -0.37
CA LEU A 157 -12.88 9.11 1.06
C LEU A 157 -11.79 9.77 1.90
N LEU A 158 -10.52 9.60 1.51
CA LEU A 158 -9.41 10.27 2.19
C LEU A 158 -9.51 11.78 2.10
N HIS A 159 -9.79 12.32 0.91
CA HIS A 159 -9.99 13.76 0.71
C HIS A 159 -11.19 14.30 1.51
N GLN A 160 -12.31 13.57 1.54
CA GLN A 160 -13.46 13.98 2.34
C GLN A 160 -13.12 14.03 3.84
N MET A 161 -12.40 13.02 4.35
CA MET A 161 -11.98 12.95 5.75
C MET A 161 -11.02 14.08 6.13
N GLU A 162 -10.17 14.55 5.19
CA GLU A 162 -9.21 15.64 5.41
C GLU A 162 -9.87 17.03 5.29
N GLU A 163 -10.78 17.22 4.33
CA GLU A 163 -11.36 18.53 4.01
C GLU A 163 -12.53 18.98 4.91
N GLN A 164 -12.95 18.16 5.88
CA GLN A 164 -14.02 18.46 6.84
C GLN A 164 -15.34 18.98 6.17
N ARG A 165 -15.71 18.41 5.02
CA ARG A 165 -16.95 18.82 4.34
C ARG A 165 -18.19 18.37 5.11
N GLU A 166 -19.27 19.17 5.06
CA GLU A 166 -20.53 18.93 5.78
C GLU A 166 -21.22 17.59 5.47
N SER A 167 -20.82 16.92 4.38
CA SER A 167 -21.36 15.62 3.97
C SER A 167 -20.63 14.40 4.57
N VAL A 168 -19.58 14.61 5.40
CA VAL A 168 -18.75 13.52 5.93
C VAL A 168 -19.24 13.10 7.30
N THR A 169 -19.48 11.82 7.47
CA THR A 169 -19.94 11.22 8.73
C THR A 169 -18.82 11.20 9.81
N TYR A 170 -17.55 11.40 9.41
CA TYR A 170 -16.40 11.33 10.32
C TYR A 170 -15.30 12.33 9.91
N VAL A 171 -14.83 13.10 10.87
CA VAL A 171 -13.73 14.06 10.73
C VAL A 171 -12.49 13.50 11.43
N VAL A 172 -11.37 13.42 10.70
CA VAL A 172 -10.11 12.92 11.27
C VAL A 172 -9.57 13.91 12.31
N PRO A 173 -9.31 13.46 13.55
CA PRO A 173 -8.75 14.32 14.59
C PRO A 173 -7.36 14.85 14.22
N LYS A 174 -7.05 16.09 14.63
CA LYS A 174 -5.79 16.79 14.27
C LYS A 174 -4.51 16.04 14.68
N GLN A 175 -4.56 15.27 15.78
CA GLN A 175 -3.44 14.45 16.23
C GLN A 175 -3.21 13.19 15.37
N ILE A 176 -4.14 12.85 14.50
CA ILE A 176 -4.01 11.68 13.64
C ILE A 176 -3.34 12.08 12.32
N LYS A 177 -2.22 11.43 12.04
CA LYS A 177 -1.55 11.51 10.75
C LYS A 177 -1.93 10.31 9.89
N MET A 178 -2.36 10.58 8.69
CA MET A 178 -2.58 9.59 7.64
C MET A 178 -1.48 9.72 6.58
N GLU A 179 -0.79 8.63 6.28
CA GLU A 179 0.30 8.60 5.31
C GLU A 179 0.04 7.50 4.29
N ILE A 180 -0.14 7.87 3.02
CA ILE A 180 -0.37 6.90 1.94
C ILE A 180 0.93 6.12 1.69
N LEU A 181 0.88 4.81 1.89
CA LEU A 181 1.99 3.89 1.61
C LEU A 181 1.99 3.43 0.15
N PHE A 182 0.79 3.19 -0.40
CA PHE A 182 0.63 2.70 -1.76
C PHE A 182 -0.73 3.07 -2.32
N SER A 183 -0.76 3.36 -3.61
CA SER A 183 -1.99 3.66 -4.37
C SER A 183 -2.11 2.73 -5.56
N ASP A 184 -3.30 2.20 -5.81
CA ASP A 184 -3.57 1.32 -6.95
C ASP A 184 -5.00 1.50 -7.45
N LYS A 185 -5.24 1.10 -8.70
CA LYS A 185 -6.55 1.22 -9.35
C LYS A 185 -7.38 -0.04 -9.16
N PHE A 186 -8.70 0.16 -9.04
CA PHE A 186 -9.64 -0.95 -9.08
C PHE A 186 -9.71 -1.58 -10.48
N ILE A 187 -9.90 -2.88 -10.47
CA ILE A 187 -10.17 -3.75 -11.61
C ILE A 187 -11.34 -4.66 -11.26
N VAL A 188 -11.92 -5.31 -12.24
CA VAL A 188 -12.89 -6.38 -12.03
C VAL A 188 -12.18 -7.73 -12.11
N CYS A 189 -12.26 -8.51 -11.02
CA CYS A 189 -11.83 -9.90 -11.00
C CYS A 189 -13.04 -10.80 -11.22
N CYS A 190 -12.95 -11.72 -12.15
CA CYS A 190 -14.02 -12.68 -12.46
C CYS A 190 -13.47 -14.02 -12.91
N SER A 191 -14.35 -15.02 -12.97
CA SER A 191 -14.03 -16.29 -13.63
C SER A 191 -13.77 -16.07 -15.13
N LYS A 192 -12.87 -16.83 -15.72
CA LYS A 192 -12.70 -16.88 -17.18
C LYS A 192 -13.94 -17.38 -17.94
N GLN A 193 -14.90 -17.98 -17.23
CA GLN A 193 -16.19 -18.39 -17.78
C GLN A 193 -17.23 -17.26 -17.73
N SER A 194 -16.92 -16.15 -17.09
CA SER A 194 -17.81 -14.98 -17.04
C SER A 194 -17.79 -14.24 -18.37
N PRO A 195 -18.94 -13.73 -18.85
CA PRO A 195 -18.99 -12.84 -20.02
C PRO A 195 -18.09 -11.62 -19.91
N LEU A 196 -17.80 -11.15 -18.68
CA LEU A 196 -16.90 -10.04 -18.43
C LEU A 196 -15.45 -10.35 -18.83
N ALA A 197 -15.05 -11.63 -18.84
CA ALA A 197 -13.67 -12.03 -19.12
C ALA A 197 -13.21 -11.71 -20.55
N ASP A 198 -14.16 -11.64 -21.49
CA ASP A 198 -13.90 -11.35 -22.91
C ASP A 198 -13.92 -9.85 -23.23
N MET A 199 -14.23 -9.00 -22.24
CA MET A 199 -14.28 -7.55 -22.41
C MET A 199 -12.88 -6.95 -22.26
N GLU A 200 -12.54 -6.00 -23.11
CA GLU A 200 -11.28 -5.24 -23.00
C GLU A 200 -11.29 -4.31 -21.77
N CYS A 201 -12.46 -3.74 -21.48
CA CYS A 201 -12.67 -2.81 -20.38
C CYS A 201 -14.14 -2.85 -19.93
N VAL A 202 -14.37 -2.86 -18.63
CA VAL A 202 -15.69 -2.91 -18.00
C VAL A 202 -16.03 -1.50 -17.46
N SER A 203 -17.24 -1.04 -17.71
CA SER A 203 -17.82 0.14 -17.08
C SER A 203 -18.70 -0.24 -15.88
N THR A 204 -19.16 0.73 -15.11
CA THR A 204 -20.09 0.50 -13.99
C THR A 204 -21.43 -0.06 -14.46
N GLU A 205 -21.92 0.42 -15.63
CA GLU A 205 -23.16 -0.01 -16.26
C GLU A 205 -23.09 -1.51 -16.68
N ASP A 206 -21.92 -1.98 -17.10
CA ASP A 206 -21.72 -3.39 -17.46
C ASP A 206 -21.86 -4.33 -16.24
N LEU A 207 -21.78 -3.77 -15.02
CA LEU A 207 -21.90 -4.51 -13.77
C LEU A 207 -23.31 -4.51 -13.19
N ASP A 208 -24.26 -3.75 -13.72
CA ASP A 208 -25.59 -3.52 -13.14
C ASP A 208 -26.36 -4.83 -12.87
N ASN A 209 -26.24 -5.83 -13.74
CA ASN A 209 -26.91 -7.13 -13.59
C ASN A 209 -25.95 -8.27 -13.21
N VAL A 210 -24.70 -7.97 -12.88
CA VAL A 210 -23.71 -8.99 -12.52
C VAL A 210 -23.72 -9.21 -11.01
N PRO A 211 -23.89 -10.43 -10.52
CA PRO A 211 -23.70 -10.73 -9.11
C PRO A 211 -22.29 -10.31 -8.65
N MET A 212 -22.20 -9.54 -7.56
CA MET A 212 -20.94 -9.02 -7.04
C MET A 212 -20.66 -9.54 -5.63
N VAL A 213 -19.41 -9.92 -5.36
CA VAL A 213 -18.91 -10.19 -4.01
C VAL A 213 -17.94 -9.08 -3.62
N LEU A 214 -18.23 -8.42 -2.50
CA LEU A 214 -17.56 -7.20 -2.04
C LEU A 214 -17.01 -7.40 -0.62
N PHE A 215 -15.84 -6.83 -0.36
CA PHE A 215 -15.17 -6.94 0.96
C PHE A 215 -15.82 -6.06 2.03
N ASP A 216 -16.52 -5.01 1.62
CA ASP A 216 -17.00 -3.99 2.53
C ASP A 216 -18.53 -3.99 2.60
N SER A 217 -19.05 -3.88 3.82
CA SER A 217 -20.49 -3.72 4.05
C SER A 217 -20.95 -2.26 3.96
N ASN A 218 -20.00 -1.31 3.83
CA ASN A 218 -20.35 0.10 3.73
C ASN A 218 -20.50 0.52 2.26
N PRO A 219 -21.73 0.70 1.79
CA PRO A 219 -22.00 1.12 0.42
C PRO A 219 -21.28 2.41 0.03
N ALA A 220 -21.06 3.35 0.94
CA ALA A 220 -20.42 4.63 0.66
C ALA A 220 -18.98 4.52 0.13
N ILE A 221 -18.29 3.40 0.35
CA ILE A 221 -16.89 3.21 -0.07
C ILE A 221 -16.79 2.81 -1.55
N LEU A 222 -17.81 2.14 -2.08
CA LEU A 222 -17.87 1.74 -3.50
C LEU A 222 -18.89 2.58 -4.31
N ASN A 223 -19.64 3.44 -3.64
CA ASN A 223 -20.99 3.83 -4.05
C ASN A 223 -21.19 5.21 -4.61
N GLN A 224 -20.19 5.96 -5.00
CA GLN A 224 -20.56 7.14 -5.81
C GLN A 224 -21.07 6.75 -7.21
N ASP A 225 -20.69 5.56 -7.72
CA ASP A 225 -21.13 5.08 -9.03
C ASP A 225 -21.81 3.69 -9.03
N LEU A 226 -21.58 2.85 -7.99
CA LEU A 226 -22.17 1.48 -7.93
C LEU A 226 -23.47 1.40 -7.09
N ASP A 227 -23.86 2.47 -6.39
CA ASP A 227 -25.10 2.55 -5.59
C ASP A 227 -26.19 3.42 -6.25
N LYS A 228 -26.21 3.45 -7.55
CA LYS A 228 -27.43 3.90 -8.20
C LYS A 228 -28.58 2.99 -7.76
N ALA A 229 -29.72 3.58 -7.40
CA ALA A 229 -30.92 2.89 -6.94
C ALA A 229 -31.45 1.78 -7.88
N ASP A 230 -30.84 1.62 -9.04
CA ASP A 230 -31.24 0.76 -10.14
C ASP A 230 -30.39 -0.51 -10.31
N TYR A 231 -29.47 -0.81 -9.36
CA TYR A 231 -28.69 -2.04 -9.45
C TYR A 231 -29.58 -3.27 -9.17
N GLU A 232 -29.78 -4.09 -10.14
CA GLU A 232 -30.65 -5.28 -10.08
C GLU A 232 -29.89 -6.58 -9.70
N GLY A 233 -28.56 -6.56 -9.70
CA GLY A 233 -27.72 -7.73 -9.40
C GLY A 233 -27.62 -8.06 -7.91
N THR A 234 -27.38 -9.34 -7.59
CA THR A 234 -27.15 -9.79 -6.21
C THR A 234 -25.80 -9.30 -5.69
N ARG A 235 -25.78 -8.76 -4.47
CA ARG A 235 -24.56 -8.36 -3.77
C ARG A 235 -24.33 -9.22 -2.54
N TYR A 236 -23.09 -9.70 -2.41
CA TYR A 236 -22.62 -10.45 -1.25
C TYR A 236 -21.53 -9.63 -0.57
N TYR A 237 -21.62 -9.43 0.74
CA TYR A 237 -20.63 -8.70 1.54
C TYR A 237 -19.94 -9.65 2.49
N SER A 238 -18.61 -9.70 2.45
CA SER A 238 -17.82 -10.56 3.33
C SER A 238 -16.39 -10.05 3.47
N GLY A 239 -15.83 -10.01 4.67
CA GLY A 239 -14.39 -9.81 4.91
C GLY A 239 -13.54 -11.05 4.63
N ASN A 240 -14.16 -12.20 4.34
CA ASN A 240 -13.45 -13.46 4.19
C ASN A 240 -12.92 -13.66 2.75
N ALA A 241 -11.60 -13.53 2.57
CA ALA A 241 -10.94 -13.69 1.27
C ALA A 241 -11.15 -15.08 0.63
N GLN A 242 -11.24 -16.13 1.44
CA GLN A 242 -11.51 -17.49 0.93
C GLN A 242 -12.94 -17.60 0.36
N PHE A 243 -13.93 -16.97 1.03
CA PHE A 243 -15.29 -16.90 0.49
C PHE A 243 -15.33 -16.18 -0.85
N HIS A 244 -14.64 -15.03 -0.98
CA HIS A 244 -14.52 -14.33 -2.26
C HIS A 244 -13.94 -15.23 -3.34
N ARG A 245 -12.83 -15.90 -3.03
CA ARG A 245 -12.15 -16.80 -3.98
C ARG A 245 -13.08 -17.89 -4.49
N GLU A 246 -13.84 -18.55 -3.62
CA GLU A 246 -14.78 -19.60 -4.00
C GLU A 246 -15.93 -19.07 -4.87
N MET A 247 -16.46 -17.87 -4.56
CA MET A 247 -17.51 -17.24 -5.37
C MET A 247 -17.02 -16.96 -6.80
N LEU A 248 -15.80 -16.43 -6.91
CA LEU A 248 -15.16 -16.15 -8.20
C LEU A 248 -14.89 -17.43 -9.00
N LEU A 249 -14.29 -18.46 -8.39
CA LEU A 249 -13.94 -19.72 -9.04
C LEU A 249 -15.17 -20.49 -9.54
N LYS A 250 -16.28 -20.42 -8.79
CA LYS A 250 -17.54 -21.06 -9.17
C LYS A 250 -18.37 -20.22 -10.14
N ASN A 251 -17.85 -19.10 -10.60
CA ASN A 251 -18.56 -18.15 -11.48
C ASN A 251 -19.91 -17.69 -10.92
N LEU A 252 -20.01 -17.54 -9.59
CA LEU A 252 -21.22 -17.10 -8.91
C LEU A 252 -21.29 -15.57 -8.76
N ALA A 253 -20.14 -14.90 -8.80
CA ALA A 253 -20.05 -13.46 -8.71
C ALA A 253 -18.74 -12.96 -9.33
N ALA A 254 -18.69 -11.65 -9.64
CA ALA A 254 -17.45 -10.91 -9.88
C ALA A 254 -17.09 -10.07 -8.65
N SER A 255 -15.89 -9.51 -8.59
CA SER A 255 -15.44 -8.65 -7.50
C SER A 255 -14.63 -7.46 -7.99
N CYS A 256 -14.87 -6.28 -7.41
CA CYS A 256 -14.03 -5.11 -7.58
C CYS A 256 -12.89 -5.15 -6.57
N ILE A 257 -11.67 -5.34 -7.05
CA ILE A 257 -10.45 -5.41 -6.26
C ILE A 257 -9.36 -4.55 -6.91
N THR A 258 -8.27 -4.26 -6.22
CA THR A 258 -7.16 -3.57 -6.85
C THR A 258 -6.27 -4.53 -7.65
N SER A 259 -5.47 -3.98 -8.58
CA SER A 259 -4.50 -4.78 -9.33
C SER A 259 -3.49 -5.47 -8.39
N PHE A 260 -3.14 -4.81 -7.28
CA PHE A 260 -2.25 -5.38 -6.27
C PHE A 260 -2.88 -6.59 -5.57
N GLU A 261 -4.16 -6.47 -5.16
CA GLU A 261 -4.90 -7.61 -4.59
C GLU A 261 -4.97 -8.78 -5.55
N PHE A 262 -5.26 -8.52 -6.83
CA PHE A 262 -5.29 -9.57 -7.84
C PHE A 262 -3.96 -10.29 -7.94
N ARG A 263 -2.84 -9.54 -8.00
CA ARG A 263 -1.49 -10.13 -8.05
C ARG A 263 -1.19 -10.99 -6.82
N LYS A 264 -1.55 -10.52 -5.63
CA LYS A 264 -1.27 -11.22 -4.38
C LYS A 264 -2.14 -12.44 -4.14
N LEU A 265 -3.42 -12.36 -4.45
CA LEU A 265 -4.39 -13.39 -4.05
C LEU A 265 -4.76 -14.36 -5.19
N TYR A 266 -4.80 -13.86 -6.43
CA TYR A 266 -5.46 -14.59 -7.52
C TYR A 266 -4.59 -14.84 -8.76
N LEU A 267 -3.41 -14.24 -8.88
CA LEU A 267 -2.56 -14.37 -10.06
C LEU A 267 -2.23 -15.83 -10.41
N LYS A 268 -2.13 -16.70 -9.41
CA LYS A 268 -1.83 -18.13 -9.58
C LYS A 268 -3.06 -18.95 -9.96
N ASP A 269 -4.26 -18.40 -9.86
CA ASP A 269 -5.51 -19.10 -10.19
C ASP A 269 -5.77 -19.03 -11.69
N LYS A 270 -5.49 -20.12 -12.39
CA LYS A 270 -5.62 -20.21 -13.86
C LYS A 270 -7.03 -19.97 -14.39
N ASN A 271 -8.05 -20.11 -13.54
CA ASN A 271 -9.46 -19.95 -13.89
C ASN A 271 -9.99 -18.54 -13.63
N LEU A 272 -9.21 -17.68 -13.03
CA LEU A 272 -9.57 -16.29 -12.78
C LEU A 272 -8.85 -15.35 -13.75
N THR A 273 -9.46 -14.20 -13.98
CA THR A 273 -8.90 -13.12 -14.80
C THR A 273 -9.24 -11.77 -14.22
N ALA A 274 -8.49 -10.77 -14.65
CA ALA A 274 -8.67 -9.37 -14.28
C ALA A 274 -9.00 -8.55 -15.52
N VAL A 275 -10.08 -7.78 -15.47
CA VAL A 275 -10.51 -6.88 -16.54
C VAL A 275 -10.39 -5.44 -16.05
N LYS A 276 -9.87 -4.56 -16.89
CA LYS A 276 -9.73 -3.14 -16.55
C LYS A 276 -11.10 -2.49 -16.35
N MET A 277 -11.20 -1.55 -15.43
CA MET A 277 -12.37 -0.69 -15.29
C MET A 277 -12.17 0.64 -16.02
N ARG A 278 -13.21 1.09 -16.73
CA ARG A 278 -13.28 2.43 -17.29
C ARG A 278 -13.47 3.43 -16.15
N ASN A 279 -12.72 4.53 -16.16
CA ASN A 279 -12.77 5.54 -15.08
C ASN A 279 -12.54 4.98 -13.67
N SER A 280 -11.64 4.00 -13.57
CA SER A 280 -11.34 3.33 -12.31
C SER A 280 -10.87 4.32 -11.25
N MET A 281 -11.48 4.26 -10.08
CA MET A 281 -11.02 4.97 -8.89
C MET A 281 -9.71 4.39 -8.39
N THR A 282 -8.95 5.23 -7.67
CA THR A 282 -7.75 4.82 -6.94
C THR A 282 -8.13 4.46 -5.51
N SER A 283 -7.53 3.43 -4.98
CA SER A 283 -7.60 3.07 -3.57
C SER A 283 -6.21 3.04 -2.95
N ASN A 284 -6.14 3.36 -1.66
CA ASN A 284 -4.90 3.55 -0.95
C ASN A 284 -4.77 2.61 0.24
N ILE A 285 -3.57 2.07 0.42
CA ILE A 285 -3.12 1.52 1.70
C ILE A 285 -2.51 2.69 2.46
N THR A 286 -3.10 3.04 3.59
CA THR A 286 -2.74 4.22 4.36
C THR A 286 -2.37 3.84 5.78
N LEU A 287 -1.21 4.32 6.23
CA LEU A 287 -0.74 4.22 7.61
C LEU A 287 -1.38 5.34 8.45
N VAL A 288 -1.92 4.97 9.60
CA VAL A 288 -2.53 5.87 10.58
C VAL A 288 -1.70 5.85 11.85
N THR A 289 -1.25 7.03 12.29
CA THR A 289 -0.44 7.21 13.51
C THR A 289 -0.89 8.41 14.32
N ASP A 290 -0.58 8.41 15.62
CA ASP A 290 -0.81 9.56 16.53
C ASP A 290 0.46 10.42 16.56
N THR A 291 0.35 11.71 16.15
CA THR A 291 1.49 12.66 16.13
C THR A 291 1.87 13.17 17.51
N GLU A 292 0.97 13.07 18.49
CA GLU A 292 1.22 13.49 19.87
C GLU A 292 1.86 12.38 20.72
N ARG A 293 1.97 11.17 20.17
CA ARG A 293 2.62 10.03 20.83
C ARG A 293 3.90 9.66 20.11
N LYS A 294 5.01 9.66 20.83
CA LYS A 294 6.23 9.03 20.31
C LYS A 294 6.02 7.51 20.24
N ALA A 295 6.18 6.94 19.07
CA ALA A 295 6.10 5.50 18.91
C ALA A 295 7.21 4.80 19.71
N ALA A 296 6.91 3.61 20.21
CA ALA A 296 7.92 2.77 20.82
C ALA A 296 8.94 2.32 19.75
N PRO A 297 10.21 2.06 20.12
CA PRO A 297 11.25 1.73 19.14
C PRO A 297 10.89 0.54 18.23
N GLN A 298 10.26 -0.50 18.77
CA GLN A 298 9.80 -1.64 17.99
C GLN A 298 8.71 -1.26 16.97
N THR A 299 7.83 -0.34 17.34
CA THR A 299 6.78 0.19 16.46
C THR A 299 7.41 1.05 15.35
N GLU A 300 8.42 1.86 15.65
CA GLU A 300 9.15 2.64 14.64
C GLU A 300 9.80 1.73 13.60
N LEU A 301 10.42 0.62 14.02
CA LEU A 301 10.99 -0.38 13.10
C LEU A 301 9.95 -1.03 12.20
N PHE A 302 8.79 -1.36 12.76
CA PHE A 302 7.69 -1.92 11.99
C PHE A 302 7.15 -0.92 10.95
N ILE A 303 7.00 0.34 11.35
CA ILE A 303 6.60 1.44 10.45
C ILE A 303 7.64 1.65 9.34
N GLU A 304 8.93 1.61 9.68
CA GLU A 304 10.00 1.73 8.68
C GLU A 304 9.94 0.58 7.66
N MET A 305 9.70 -0.64 8.10
CA MET A 305 9.54 -1.79 7.21
C MET A 305 8.32 -1.65 6.31
N LEU A 306 7.18 -1.16 6.83
CA LEU A 306 5.98 -0.86 6.04
C LEU A 306 6.27 0.16 4.93
N LYS A 307 6.98 1.24 5.26
CA LYS A 307 7.32 2.33 4.32
C LYS A 307 8.29 1.89 3.22
N ASN A 308 9.18 0.95 3.54
CA ASN A 308 10.19 0.43 2.62
C ASN A 308 9.71 -0.82 1.86
N TYR A 309 8.48 -1.28 2.09
CA TYR A 309 7.94 -2.45 1.39
C TYR A 309 7.83 -2.20 -0.11
N ASP A 310 8.29 -3.15 -0.91
CA ASP A 310 8.19 -3.08 -2.37
C ASP A 310 6.84 -3.64 -2.85
N PHE A 311 5.85 -2.75 -2.99
CA PHE A 311 4.49 -3.10 -3.46
C PHE A 311 4.44 -3.60 -4.91
N TYR A 312 5.52 -3.47 -5.67
CA TYR A 312 5.60 -3.94 -7.06
C TYR A 312 6.23 -5.33 -7.18
N ARG A 313 6.80 -5.83 -6.11
CA ARG A 313 7.35 -7.18 -6.04
C ARG A 313 6.21 -8.19 -5.93
N VAL A 314 6.16 -9.12 -6.91
CA VAL A 314 5.21 -10.25 -6.96
C VAL A 314 5.90 -11.52 -6.53
#